data_1dcf7086a21d0317d90e81a31ba4bf13
#
_entry.id   1dcf7086a21d0317d90e81a31ba4bf13
#
_cell.length_a   1.000
_cell.length_b   1.000
_cell.length_c   1.000
_cell.angle_alpha   90.00
_cell.angle_beta   90.00
_cell.angle_gamma   90.00
#
_symmetry.space_group_name_H-M   'P 1'
#
loop_
_entity.id
_entity.type
_entity.pdbx_description
1 polymer ?
#
loop_
_entity_poly.entity_id
_entity_poly.type
_entity_poly.pdbx_seq_one_letter_code
_entity_poly.pdbx_strand_id
1 'polypeptide(L)'
;AEEAIKYARDHGHDMVFLDTAGRLHVDEALMNELKSIKAEVQPNEILLVVDAMTGQDAVNAATAFDEALGIDGVVLTKLDGDARGGAALSIRAATGKPIKYIGTGEKLDMLEPFHPDRMASRILGMGDVLSLIEKAEQHVDEEKAKKLEEKLRKNRFTLTDYYEQLVQLRGMGDLSQLAEMMPGGMGKQLAGAEIDPKVMAHTEAIILSMTPEERENPKLLGAVSYTHLRAHE
;
A
#
# COMPACT_ATOMS: atom_id res chain seq x y z
N ALA A 1 8.86 -25.28 16.65
CA ALA A 1 7.45 -24.87 16.71
C ALA A 1 6.88 -25.02 18.12
N GLU A 2 6.95 -26.21 18.74
CA GLU A 2 6.40 -26.46 20.11
C GLU A 2 6.93 -25.50 21.18
N GLU A 3 8.24 -25.28 21.23
CA GLU A 3 8.87 -24.36 22.20
C GLU A 3 8.34 -22.93 22.03
N ALA A 4 8.10 -22.48 20.81
CA ALA A 4 7.55 -21.16 20.54
C ALA A 4 6.11 -21.02 21.07
N ILE A 5 5.29 -22.06 20.89
CA ILE A 5 3.91 -22.06 21.39
C ILE A 5 3.90 -22.12 22.93
N LYS A 6 4.78 -22.94 23.53
CA LYS A 6 4.92 -23.00 24.97
C LYS A 6 5.35 -21.63 25.52
N TYR A 7 6.36 -21.03 24.93
CA TYR A 7 6.83 -19.70 25.32
C TYR A 7 5.71 -18.65 25.24
N ALA A 8 4.93 -18.67 24.16
CA ALA A 8 3.82 -17.74 23.98
C ALA A 8 2.76 -17.90 25.07
N ARG A 9 2.39 -19.15 25.42
CA ARG A 9 1.44 -19.42 26.52
C ARG A 9 1.98 -18.96 27.89
N ASP A 10 3.25 -19.25 28.17
CA ASP A 10 3.88 -18.89 29.43
C ASP A 10 4.01 -17.37 29.61
N HIS A 11 4.05 -16.61 28.53
CA HIS A 11 4.19 -15.15 28.51
C HIS A 11 2.91 -14.38 28.14
N GLY A 12 1.78 -15.08 27.97
CA GLY A 12 0.49 -14.44 27.71
C GLY A 12 0.36 -13.79 26.35
N HIS A 13 1.02 -14.33 25.32
CA HIS A 13 0.86 -13.86 23.94
C HIS A 13 -0.44 -14.41 23.34
N ASP A 14 -1.22 -13.53 22.71
CA ASP A 14 -2.50 -13.88 22.10
C ASP A 14 -2.35 -14.48 20.70
N MET A 15 -1.23 -14.22 20.00
CA MET A 15 -1.00 -14.63 18.62
C MET A 15 0.44 -15.12 18.43
N VAL A 16 0.59 -16.20 17.68
CA VAL A 16 1.87 -16.77 17.28
C VAL A 16 1.89 -16.97 15.78
N PHE A 17 2.89 -16.40 15.13
CA PHE A 17 3.17 -16.65 13.72
C PHE A 17 4.32 -17.65 13.60
N LEU A 18 4.07 -18.74 12.89
CA LEU A 18 5.09 -19.71 12.54
C LEU A 18 5.49 -19.47 11.10
N ASP A 19 6.60 -18.76 10.89
CA ASP A 19 7.18 -18.54 9.58
C ASP A 19 7.99 -19.78 9.16
N THR A 20 7.71 -20.28 7.97
CA THR A 20 8.35 -21.48 7.43
C THR A 20 9.20 -21.15 6.21
N ALA A 21 10.18 -21.99 5.92
CA ALA A 21 11.04 -21.79 4.76
C ALA A 21 10.22 -21.79 3.45
N GLY A 22 10.29 -20.67 2.72
CA GLY A 22 9.73 -20.57 1.37
C GLY A 22 10.67 -21.21 0.34
N ARG A 23 10.13 -22.10 -0.50
CA ARG A 23 10.85 -22.62 -1.67
C ARG A 23 9.96 -22.55 -2.90
N LEU A 24 10.58 -22.20 -4.04
CA LEU A 24 9.90 -22.11 -5.34
C LEU A 24 9.38 -23.46 -5.85
N HIS A 25 9.97 -24.56 -5.41
CA HIS A 25 9.58 -25.90 -5.83
C HIS A 25 9.01 -26.67 -4.65
N VAL A 26 7.90 -27.37 -4.91
CA VAL A 26 7.27 -28.29 -3.96
C VAL A 26 8.23 -29.48 -3.80
N ASP A 27 8.98 -29.46 -2.70
CA ASP A 27 9.93 -30.52 -2.33
C ASP A 27 9.21 -31.45 -1.33
N GLU A 28 9.34 -32.76 -1.55
CA GLU A 28 8.72 -33.77 -0.70
C GLU A 28 9.21 -33.69 0.76
N ALA A 29 10.51 -33.38 0.95
CA ALA A 29 11.06 -33.22 2.29
C ALA A 29 10.42 -32.03 3.04
N LEU A 30 10.27 -30.90 2.36
CA LEU A 30 9.60 -29.72 2.90
C LEU A 30 8.13 -30.04 3.24
N MET A 31 7.41 -30.71 2.35
CA MET A 31 6.01 -31.07 2.60
C MET A 31 5.84 -31.98 3.80
N ASN A 32 6.76 -32.93 3.99
CA ASN A 32 6.75 -33.81 5.15
C ASN A 32 7.07 -33.07 6.45
N GLU A 33 7.99 -32.11 6.43
CA GLU A 33 8.27 -31.22 7.55
C GLU A 33 7.03 -30.40 7.94
N LEU A 34 6.38 -29.77 6.96
CA LEU A 34 5.18 -28.96 7.18
C LEU A 34 4.01 -29.78 7.71
N LYS A 35 3.83 -31.00 7.20
CA LYS A 35 2.82 -31.94 7.74
C LYS A 35 3.11 -32.30 9.20
N SER A 36 4.38 -32.51 9.54
CA SER A 36 4.78 -32.80 10.91
C SER A 36 4.50 -31.61 11.83
N ILE A 37 4.87 -30.41 11.42
CA ILE A 37 4.58 -29.17 12.15
C ILE A 37 3.08 -29.00 12.36
N LYS A 38 2.28 -29.16 11.27
CA LYS A 38 0.83 -29.07 11.35
C LYS A 38 0.23 -30.05 12.36
N ALA A 39 0.69 -31.33 12.32
CA ALA A 39 0.19 -32.37 13.24
C ALA A 39 0.51 -32.06 14.70
N GLU A 40 1.68 -31.50 14.97
CA GLU A 40 2.19 -31.23 16.28
C GLU A 40 1.58 -29.96 16.93
N VAL A 41 1.52 -28.87 16.18
CA VAL A 41 1.06 -27.56 16.72
C VAL A 41 -0.42 -27.27 16.48
N GLN A 42 -1.06 -27.96 15.54
CA GLN A 42 -2.46 -27.79 15.18
C GLN A 42 -2.83 -26.29 15.00
N PRO A 43 -2.25 -25.59 14.01
CA PRO A 43 -2.46 -24.17 13.84
C PRO A 43 -3.93 -23.88 13.58
N ASN A 44 -4.41 -22.72 14.06
CA ASN A 44 -5.77 -22.27 13.81
C ASN A 44 -5.98 -21.88 12.35
N GLU A 45 -4.91 -21.46 11.69
CA GLU A 45 -4.96 -20.98 10.32
C GLU A 45 -3.64 -21.27 9.59
N ILE A 46 -3.74 -21.74 8.35
CA ILE A 46 -2.62 -21.97 7.44
C ILE A 46 -2.79 -21.05 6.24
N LEU A 47 -1.92 -20.06 6.13
CA LEU A 47 -1.90 -19.11 5.02
C LEU A 47 -0.75 -19.43 4.07
N LEU A 48 -1.07 -19.60 2.80
CA LEU A 48 -0.08 -19.73 1.75
C LEU A 48 0.24 -18.36 1.17
N VAL A 49 1.52 -17.97 1.22
CA VAL A 49 2.01 -16.73 0.61
C VAL A 49 2.54 -17.03 -0.79
N VAL A 50 1.99 -16.36 -1.80
CA VAL A 50 2.29 -16.60 -3.21
C VAL A 50 2.57 -15.28 -3.91
N ASP A 51 3.56 -15.29 -4.79
CA ASP A 51 3.88 -14.17 -5.68
C ASP A 51 2.94 -14.18 -6.88
N ALA A 52 2.14 -13.13 -7.05
CA ALA A 52 1.17 -13.00 -8.14
C ALA A 52 1.83 -12.97 -9.53
N MET A 53 3.10 -12.57 -9.62
CA MET A 53 3.82 -12.49 -10.89
C MET A 53 4.31 -13.84 -11.42
N THR A 54 4.32 -14.89 -10.61
CA THR A 54 4.78 -16.23 -11.03
C THR A 54 3.76 -16.98 -11.90
N GLY A 55 2.57 -16.41 -12.10
CA GLY A 55 1.58 -16.93 -13.04
C GLY A 55 1.13 -18.35 -12.72
N GLN A 56 1.28 -19.29 -13.68
CA GLN A 56 0.82 -20.67 -13.53
C GLN A 56 1.54 -21.43 -12.40
N ASP A 57 2.79 -21.09 -12.10
CA ASP A 57 3.54 -21.73 -11.01
C ASP A 57 2.91 -21.41 -9.64
N ALA A 58 2.36 -20.22 -9.48
CA ALA A 58 1.57 -19.87 -8.30
C ALA A 58 0.36 -20.78 -8.10
N VAL A 59 -0.34 -21.10 -9.18
CA VAL A 59 -1.51 -21.98 -9.16
C VAL A 59 -1.10 -23.42 -8.82
N ASN A 60 -0.05 -23.91 -9.45
CA ASN A 60 0.48 -25.26 -9.22
C ASN A 60 0.94 -25.41 -7.76
N ALA A 61 1.68 -24.43 -7.23
CA ALA A 61 2.09 -24.42 -5.84
C ALA A 61 0.88 -24.40 -4.90
N ALA A 62 -0.09 -23.52 -5.14
CA ALA A 62 -1.28 -23.43 -4.31
C ALA A 62 -2.07 -24.74 -4.26
N THR A 63 -2.23 -25.40 -5.39
CA THR A 63 -2.89 -26.71 -5.47
C THR A 63 -2.13 -27.77 -4.67
N ALA A 64 -0.82 -27.87 -4.85
CA ALA A 64 -0.01 -28.86 -4.15
C ALA A 64 0.02 -28.63 -2.62
N PHE A 65 0.11 -27.37 -2.18
CA PHE A 65 0.05 -27.04 -0.76
C PHE A 65 -1.34 -27.32 -0.17
N ASP A 66 -2.41 -27.05 -0.90
CA ASP A 66 -3.75 -27.33 -0.43
C ASP A 66 -4.01 -28.83 -0.32
N GLU A 67 -3.61 -29.63 -1.30
CA GLU A 67 -3.71 -31.08 -1.25
C GLU A 67 -2.90 -31.70 -0.09
N ALA A 68 -1.72 -31.17 0.18
CA ALA A 68 -0.82 -31.71 1.19
C ALA A 68 -1.17 -31.27 2.61
N LEU A 69 -1.58 -30.03 2.80
CA LEU A 69 -1.75 -29.40 4.10
C LEU A 69 -3.19 -28.94 4.38
N GLY A 70 -4.02 -28.73 3.35
CA GLY A 70 -5.34 -28.12 3.51
C GLY A 70 -5.20 -26.68 4.01
N ILE A 71 -4.79 -25.78 3.13
CA ILE A 71 -4.64 -24.36 3.44
C ILE A 71 -6.00 -23.71 3.74
N ASP A 72 -6.02 -22.68 4.57
CA ASP A 72 -7.24 -21.94 4.93
C ASP A 72 -7.43 -20.67 4.11
N GLY A 73 -6.36 -20.19 3.50
CA GLY A 73 -6.39 -19.00 2.66
C GLY A 73 -5.06 -18.71 1.99
N VAL A 74 -5.09 -17.74 1.10
CA VAL A 74 -3.93 -17.31 0.30
C VAL A 74 -3.67 -15.83 0.53
N VAL A 75 -2.40 -15.48 0.64
CA VAL A 75 -1.88 -14.11 0.61
C VAL A 75 -1.17 -13.92 -0.72
N LEU A 76 -1.64 -13.00 -1.55
CA LEU A 76 -1.01 -12.67 -2.82
C LEU A 76 -0.09 -11.46 -2.66
N THR A 77 1.18 -11.66 -2.95
CA THR A 77 2.18 -10.57 -2.94
C THR A 77 2.45 -10.07 -4.35
N LYS A 78 3.07 -8.89 -4.46
CA LYS A 78 3.46 -8.23 -5.72
C LYS A 78 2.30 -8.01 -6.69
N LEU A 79 1.13 -7.71 -6.17
CA LEU A 79 -0.06 -7.46 -7.00
C LEU A 79 0.03 -6.14 -7.77
N ASP A 80 0.93 -5.25 -7.38
CA ASP A 80 1.33 -4.04 -8.11
C ASP A 80 1.92 -4.37 -9.50
N GLY A 81 2.61 -5.51 -9.62
CA GLY A 81 3.13 -6.01 -10.91
C GLY A 81 2.10 -6.79 -11.74
N ASP A 82 1.00 -7.26 -11.17
CA ASP A 82 -0.08 -7.98 -11.87
C ASP A 82 -1.22 -7.02 -12.24
N ALA A 83 -1.06 -6.33 -13.37
CA ALA A 83 -2.02 -5.32 -13.83
C ALA A 83 -3.46 -5.82 -14.00
N ARG A 84 -3.68 -7.13 -14.11
CA ARG A 84 -4.99 -7.73 -14.37
C ARG A 84 -5.51 -8.64 -13.26
N GLY A 85 -4.72 -8.93 -12.21
CA GLY A 85 -5.14 -9.80 -11.11
C GLY A 85 -5.46 -11.25 -11.53
N GLY A 86 -4.88 -11.72 -12.62
CA GLY A 86 -5.19 -13.05 -13.18
C GLY A 86 -4.81 -14.18 -12.24
N ALA A 87 -3.73 -14.04 -11.46
CA ALA A 87 -3.32 -15.02 -10.47
C ALA A 87 -4.40 -15.25 -9.40
N ALA A 88 -5.07 -14.18 -8.95
CA ALA A 88 -6.14 -14.28 -7.95
C ALA A 88 -7.29 -15.16 -8.41
N LEU A 89 -7.77 -14.95 -9.65
CA LEU A 89 -8.85 -15.75 -10.23
C LEU A 89 -8.44 -17.21 -10.41
N SER A 90 -7.23 -17.44 -10.95
CA SER A 90 -6.74 -18.78 -11.25
C SER A 90 -6.53 -19.62 -9.98
N ILE A 91 -5.93 -19.04 -8.95
CA ILE A 91 -5.74 -19.71 -7.65
C ILE A 91 -7.08 -20.00 -6.99
N ARG A 92 -8.01 -19.05 -6.98
CA ARG A 92 -9.34 -19.25 -6.42
C ARG A 92 -10.10 -20.35 -7.16
N ALA A 93 -10.01 -20.40 -8.50
CA ALA A 93 -10.65 -21.43 -9.31
C ALA A 93 -10.06 -22.82 -9.07
N ALA A 94 -8.74 -22.92 -8.95
CA ALA A 94 -8.03 -24.19 -8.79
C ALA A 94 -8.19 -24.79 -7.38
N THR A 95 -8.08 -23.96 -6.33
CA THR A 95 -8.07 -24.45 -4.94
C THR A 95 -9.41 -24.32 -4.23
N GLY A 96 -10.30 -23.45 -4.71
CA GLY A 96 -11.51 -23.09 -3.99
C GLY A 96 -11.26 -22.26 -2.71
N LYS A 97 -10.00 -21.97 -2.36
CA LYS A 97 -9.64 -21.26 -1.12
C LYS A 97 -9.76 -19.76 -1.27
N PRO A 98 -10.15 -19.03 -0.21
CA PRO A 98 -10.24 -17.58 -0.26
C PRO A 98 -8.86 -16.93 -0.34
N ILE A 99 -8.75 -15.85 -1.10
CA ILE A 99 -7.65 -14.93 -0.94
C ILE A 99 -8.04 -14.03 0.24
N LYS A 100 -7.17 -13.91 1.23
CA LYS A 100 -7.43 -13.15 2.45
C LYS A 100 -6.77 -11.79 2.45
N TYR A 101 -5.52 -11.74 1.96
CA TYR A 101 -4.73 -10.53 1.92
C TYR A 101 -4.01 -10.37 0.59
N ILE A 102 -3.72 -9.13 0.26
CA ILE A 102 -2.93 -8.75 -0.90
C ILE A 102 -1.82 -7.80 -0.48
N GLY A 103 -0.63 -7.99 -1.05
CA GLY A 103 0.51 -7.07 -0.94
C GLY A 103 0.65 -6.30 -2.23
N THR A 104 0.55 -4.98 -2.15
CA THR A 104 0.65 -4.04 -3.28
C THR A 104 1.96 -3.26 -3.28
N GLY A 105 2.92 -3.67 -2.45
CA GLY A 105 4.23 -3.05 -2.33
C GLY A 105 5.07 -3.64 -1.21
N GLU A 106 6.17 -2.98 -0.84
CA GLU A 106 7.17 -3.50 0.12
C GLU A 106 6.96 -3.04 1.57
N LYS A 107 6.06 -2.07 1.80
CA LYS A 107 5.81 -1.52 3.15
C LYS A 107 4.68 -2.28 3.83
N LEU A 108 4.68 -2.25 5.18
CA LEU A 108 3.66 -2.92 6.00
C LEU A 108 2.25 -2.36 5.78
N ASP A 109 2.12 -1.08 5.51
CA ASP A 109 0.87 -0.39 5.20
C ASP A 109 0.31 -0.74 3.80
N MET A 110 1.10 -1.47 2.98
CA MET A 110 0.70 -1.98 1.68
C MET A 110 0.19 -3.43 1.73
N LEU A 111 0.01 -4.02 2.90
CA LEU A 111 -0.69 -5.27 3.10
C LEU A 111 -2.15 -4.97 3.43
N GLU A 112 -3.04 -5.31 2.52
CA GLU A 112 -4.46 -4.98 2.61
C GLU A 112 -5.33 -6.25 2.63
N PRO A 113 -6.51 -6.26 3.29
CA PRO A 113 -7.50 -7.30 3.11
C PRO A 113 -7.94 -7.41 1.65
N PHE A 114 -8.22 -8.62 1.19
CA PHE A 114 -8.70 -8.83 -0.17
C PHE A 114 -10.17 -8.48 -0.31
N HIS A 115 -10.48 -7.57 -1.23
CA HIS A 115 -11.85 -7.16 -1.57
C HIS A 115 -12.20 -7.66 -2.97
N PRO A 116 -13.01 -8.72 -3.11
CA PRO A 116 -13.36 -9.31 -4.41
C PRO A 116 -13.97 -8.33 -5.40
N ASP A 117 -14.85 -7.45 -4.92
CA ASP A 117 -15.55 -6.46 -5.75
C ASP A 117 -14.59 -5.44 -6.36
N ARG A 118 -13.58 -4.99 -5.59
CA ARG A 118 -12.53 -4.08 -6.06
C ARG A 118 -11.65 -4.76 -7.09
N MET A 119 -11.28 -6.01 -6.83
CA MET A 119 -10.49 -6.79 -7.77
C MET A 119 -11.26 -7.01 -9.09
N ALA A 120 -12.55 -7.34 -9.04
CA ALA A 120 -13.38 -7.46 -10.22
C ALA A 120 -13.45 -6.16 -11.02
N SER A 121 -13.65 -5.02 -10.35
CA SER A 121 -13.65 -3.70 -10.98
C SER A 121 -12.30 -3.37 -11.64
N ARG A 122 -11.19 -3.71 -11.00
CA ARG A 122 -9.83 -3.55 -11.55
C ARG A 122 -9.62 -4.41 -12.80
N ILE A 123 -10.03 -5.69 -12.77
CA ILE A 123 -9.94 -6.62 -13.90
C ILE A 123 -10.75 -6.11 -15.10
N LEU A 124 -11.93 -5.55 -14.84
CA LEU A 124 -12.82 -5.00 -15.87
C LEU A 124 -12.37 -3.62 -16.38
N GLY A 125 -11.28 -3.06 -15.85
CA GLY A 125 -10.79 -1.74 -16.24
C GLY A 125 -11.67 -0.58 -15.79
N MET A 126 -12.56 -0.82 -14.80
CA MET A 126 -13.43 0.21 -14.23
C MET A 126 -12.73 1.08 -13.18
N GLY A 127 -11.47 0.77 -12.85
CA GLY A 127 -10.72 1.42 -11.79
C GLY A 127 -11.16 0.97 -10.38
N ASP A 128 -10.38 1.34 -9.39
CA ASP A 128 -10.71 1.10 -7.97
C ASP A 128 -11.09 2.40 -7.29
N VAL A 129 -12.26 2.92 -7.65
CA VAL A 129 -12.76 4.20 -7.13
C VAL A 129 -13.01 4.15 -5.62
N LEU A 130 -13.39 2.99 -5.07
CA LEU A 130 -13.66 2.84 -3.64
C LEU A 130 -12.37 2.95 -2.82
N SER A 131 -11.30 2.28 -3.23
CA SER A 131 -10.00 2.43 -2.58
C SER A 131 -9.45 3.85 -2.70
N LEU A 132 -9.73 4.53 -3.81
CA LEU A 132 -9.35 5.93 -3.98
C LEU A 132 -10.10 6.83 -2.98
N ILE A 133 -11.41 6.62 -2.81
CA ILE A 133 -12.23 7.35 -1.85
C ILE A 133 -11.74 7.09 -0.42
N GLU A 134 -11.52 5.84 -0.04
CA GLU A 134 -11.03 5.49 1.29
C GLU A 134 -9.65 6.08 1.60
N LYS A 135 -8.72 6.05 0.64
CA LYS A 135 -7.41 6.70 0.79
C LYS A 135 -7.55 8.22 0.92
N ALA A 136 -8.47 8.82 0.18
CA ALA A 136 -8.76 10.23 0.30
C ALA A 136 -9.37 10.55 1.68
N GLU A 137 -10.33 9.78 2.16
CA GLU A 137 -10.97 9.96 3.47
C GLU A 137 -9.98 9.80 4.64
N GLN A 138 -9.04 8.87 4.56
CA GLN A 138 -8.00 8.67 5.59
C GLN A 138 -7.03 9.85 5.71
N HIS A 139 -6.85 10.63 4.64
CA HIS A 139 -5.89 11.73 4.59
C HIS A 139 -6.55 13.12 4.62
N VAL A 140 -7.88 13.18 4.47
CA VAL A 140 -8.63 14.46 4.52
C VAL A 140 -9.19 14.67 5.91
N ASP A 141 -8.59 15.58 6.65
CA ASP A 141 -9.15 16.15 7.86
C ASP A 141 -10.22 17.17 7.47
N GLU A 142 -11.50 16.80 7.63
CA GLU A 142 -12.63 17.67 7.26
C GLU A 142 -12.56 19.06 7.91
N GLU A 143 -12.05 19.17 9.14
CA GLU A 143 -11.88 20.47 9.79
C GLU A 143 -10.82 21.33 9.11
N LYS A 144 -9.71 20.70 8.68
CA LYS A 144 -8.66 21.39 7.93
C LYS A 144 -9.14 21.81 6.54
N ALA A 145 -9.91 20.95 5.86
CA ALA A 145 -10.48 21.27 4.56
C ALA A 145 -11.44 22.48 4.65
N LYS A 146 -12.32 22.54 5.64
CA LYS A 146 -13.23 23.68 5.87
C LYS A 146 -12.45 24.96 6.21
N LYS A 147 -11.43 24.87 7.06
CA LYS A 147 -10.58 26.03 7.39
C LYS A 147 -9.83 26.56 6.16
N LEU A 148 -9.36 25.66 5.31
CA LEU A 148 -8.67 26.01 4.06
C LEU A 148 -9.62 26.73 3.08
N GLU A 149 -10.82 26.19 2.90
CA GLU A 149 -11.86 26.82 2.07
C GLU A 149 -12.19 28.24 2.55
N GLU A 150 -12.35 28.43 3.88
CA GLU A 150 -12.56 29.76 4.45
C GLU A 150 -11.38 30.69 4.21
N LYS A 151 -10.13 30.21 4.35
CA LYS A 151 -8.93 31.00 4.10
C LYS A 151 -8.83 31.42 2.64
N LEU A 152 -9.10 30.51 1.70
CA LEU A 152 -9.15 30.79 0.27
C LEU A 152 -10.21 31.83 -0.08
N ARG A 153 -11.44 31.66 0.48
CA ARG A 153 -12.54 32.61 0.27
C ARG A 153 -12.24 34.01 0.79
N LYS A 154 -11.45 34.10 1.87
CA LYS A 154 -11.04 35.38 2.51
C LYS A 154 -9.73 35.93 1.93
N ASN A 155 -9.14 35.35 0.87
CA ASN A 155 -7.83 35.70 0.31
C ASN A 155 -6.70 35.71 1.37
N ARG A 156 -6.75 34.79 2.32
CA ARG A 156 -5.78 34.64 3.41
C ARG A 156 -4.95 33.37 3.32
N PHE A 157 -4.82 32.83 2.10
CA PHE A 157 -3.98 31.66 1.84
C PHE A 157 -2.50 32.04 1.98
N THR A 158 -1.75 31.32 2.82
CA THR A 158 -0.35 31.58 3.17
C THR A 158 0.58 30.52 2.58
N LEU A 159 1.89 30.76 2.64
CA LEU A 159 2.88 29.74 2.24
C LEU A 159 2.94 28.59 3.23
N THR A 160 2.55 28.78 4.49
CA THR A 160 2.35 27.70 5.46
C THR A 160 1.22 26.78 5.01
N ASP A 161 0.07 27.35 4.60
CA ASP A 161 -1.06 26.56 4.08
C ASP A 161 -0.65 25.79 2.81
N TYR A 162 0.14 26.38 1.94
CA TYR A 162 0.65 25.72 0.74
C TYR A 162 1.58 24.55 1.08
N TYR A 163 2.48 24.75 2.04
CA TYR A 163 3.36 23.70 2.55
C TYR A 163 2.58 22.52 3.14
N GLU A 164 1.57 22.81 3.97
CA GLU A 164 0.70 21.76 4.53
C GLU A 164 -0.01 20.96 3.43
N GLN A 165 -0.43 21.62 2.33
CA GLN A 165 -1.00 20.93 1.18
C GLN A 165 0.01 20.03 0.46
N LEU A 166 1.26 20.49 0.30
CA LEU A 166 2.32 19.68 -0.29
C LEU A 166 2.61 18.41 0.54
N VAL A 167 2.69 18.58 1.88
CA VAL A 167 2.90 17.45 2.80
C VAL A 167 1.73 16.46 2.74
N GLN A 168 0.51 16.98 2.65
CA GLN A 168 -0.69 16.15 2.54
C GLN A 168 -0.73 15.37 1.23
N LEU A 169 -0.40 16.01 0.10
CA LEU A 169 -0.28 15.35 -1.20
C LEU A 169 0.79 14.25 -1.19
N ARG A 170 1.94 14.52 -0.56
CA ARG A 170 3.00 13.53 -0.41
C ARG A 170 2.59 12.35 0.48
N GLY A 171 1.77 12.60 1.50
CA GLY A 171 1.22 11.57 2.39
C GLY A 171 0.21 10.64 1.71
N MET A 172 -0.46 11.10 0.65
CA MET A 172 -1.40 10.30 -0.14
C MET A 172 -0.72 9.24 -1.05
N GLY A 173 0.61 9.21 -1.10
CA GLY A 173 1.38 8.26 -1.91
C GLY A 173 1.79 8.80 -3.27
N ASP A 174 2.30 7.91 -4.12
CA ASP A 174 2.73 8.28 -5.46
C ASP A 174 1.52 8.65 -6.34
N LEU A 175 1.54 9.86 -6.90
CA LEU A 175 0.49 10.36 -7.81
C LEU A 175 0.27 9.44 -9.02
N SER A 176 1.31 8.71 -9.44
CA SER A 176 1.19 7.69 -10.49
C SER A 176 0.28 6.54 -10.05
N GLN A 177 0.36 6.09 -8.80
CA GLN A 177 -0.55 5.06 -8.28
C GLN A 177 -2.00 5.55 -8.19
N LEU A 178 -2.18 6.81 -7.79
CA LEU A 178 -3.51 7.43 -7.80
C LEU A 178 -4.10 7.54 -9.21
N ALA A 179 -3.26 7.89 -10.18
CA ALA A 179 -3.66 7.96 -11.59
C ALA A 179 -4.08 6.60 -12.16
N GLU A 180 -3.40 5.51 -11.77
CA GLU A 180 -3.74 4.15 -12.18
C GLU A 180 -5.09 3.67 -11.61
N MET A 181 -5.49 4.18 -10.45
CA MET A 181 -6.77 3.85 -9.80
C MET A 181 -7.96 4.60 -10.43
N MET A 182 -7.71 5.63 -11.22
CA MET A 182 -8.78 6.43 -11.84
C MET A 182 -9.39 5.72 -13.06
N PRO A 183 -10.73 5.72 -13.19
CA PRO A 183 -11.41 5.09 -14.30
C PRO A 183 -11.19 5.86 -15.61
N GLY A 184 -10.98 5.15 -16.71
CA GLY A 184 -10.92 5.72 -18.07
C GLY A 184 -9.62 6.46 -18.38
N GLY A 185 -9.68 7.39 -19.35
CA GLY A 185 -8.52 8.13 -19.85
C GLY A 185 -7.96 9.22 -18.92
N MET A 186 -8.63 9.55 -17.82
CA MET A 186 -8.21 10.62 -16.88
C MET A 186 -6.88 10.29 -16.22
N GLY A 187 -6.64 9.02 -15.86
CA GLY A 187 -5.37 8.58 -15.28
C GLY A 187 -4.19 8.82 -16.21
N LYS A 188 -4.37 8.64 -17.54
CA LYS A 188 -3.31 8.91 -18.53
C LYS A 188 -2.98 10.40 -18.66
N GLN A 189 -3.93 11.29 -18.45
CA GLN A 189 -3.70 12.74 -18.49
C GLN A 189 -2.95 13.21 -17.23
N LEU A 190 -3.24 12.63 -16.07
CA LEU A 190 -2.52 12.91 -14.83
C LEU A 190 -1.13 12.26 -14.79
N ALA A 191 -0.98 11.05 -15.32
CA ALA A 191 0.33 10.39 -15.45
C ALA A 191 1.25 11.10 -16.45
N GLY A 192 0.69 11.87 -17.39
CA GLY A 192 1.46 12.74 -18.30
C GLY A 192 1.92 14.06 -17.66
N ALA A 193 1.40 14.43 -16.51
CA ALA A 193 1.91 15.52 -15.66
C ALA A 193 2.97 14.94 -14.71
N GLU A 194 4.15 14.64 -15.25
CA GLU A 194 5.32 14.32 -14.40
C GLU A 194 5.60 15.50 -13.47
N ILE A 195 5.04 15.43 -12.27
CA ILE A 195 5.49 16.29 -11.19
C ILE A 195 6.80 15.68 -10.70
N ASP A 196 7.92 16.23 -11.18
CA ASP A 196 9.25 15.80 -10.76
C ASP A 196 9.33 15.86 -9.22
N PRO A 197 9.57 14.75 -8.54
CA PRO A 197 9.72 14.72 -7.08
C PRO A 197 10.77 15.71 -6.56
N LYS A 198 11.76 16.04 -7.41
CA LYS A 198 12.77 17.05 -7.08
C LYS A 198 12.18 18.47 -7.02
N VAL A 199 11.23 18.79 -7.90
CA VAL A 199 10.56 20.10 -7.88
C VAL A 199 9.75 20.26 -6.60
N MET A 200 9.06 19.22 -6.15
CA MET A 200 8.35 19.24 -4.87
C MET A 200 9.30 19.41 -3.70
N ALA A 201 10.40 18.65 -3.67
CA ALA A 201 11.41 18.74 -2.62
C ALA A 201 12.10 20.11 -2.57
N HIS A 202 12.40 20.71 -3.73
CA HIS A 202 12.94 22.07 -3.81
C HIS A 202 11.94 23.12 -3.31
N THR A 203 10.67 23.00 -3.70
CA THR A 203 9.63 23.92 -3.23
C THR A 203 9.48 23.84 -1.72
N GLU A 204 9.47 22.64 -1.16
CA GLU A 204 9.46 22.40 0.29
C GLU A 204 10.67 23.04 0.98
N ALA A 205 11.88 22.81 0.45
CA ALA A 205 13.10 23.37 1.00
C ALA A 205 13.10 24.92 1.00
N ILE A 206 12.63 25.53 -0.10
CA ILE A 206 12.49 26.98 -0.21
C ILE A 206 11.53 27.51 0.87
N ILE A 207 10.37 26.92 1.04
CA ILE A 207 9.39 27.37 2.04
C ILE A 207 9.93 27.17 3.46
N LEU A 208 10.60 26.05 3.73
CA LEU A 208 11.18 25.78 5.05
C LEU A 208 12.36 26.69 5.39
N SER A 209 13.06 27.22 4.39
CA SER A 209 14.14 28.19 4.59
C SER A 209 13.65 29.61 4.93
N MET A 210 12.37 29.89 4.70
CA MET A 210 11.74 31.16 5.07
C MET A 210 11.48 31.26 6.59
N THR A 211 11.49 32.45 7.14
CA THR A 211 11.07 32.67 8.52
C THR A 211 9.57 32.40 8.69
N PRO A 212 9.07 32.05 9.88
CA PRO A 212 7.63 31.86 10.13
C PRO A 212 6.79 33.09 9.72
N GLU A 213 7.29 34.29 9.95
CA GLU A 213 6.60 35.53 9.57
C GLU A 213 6.47 35.69 8.05
N GLU A 214 7.53 35.39 7.30
CA GLU A 214 7.49 35.40 5.83
C GLU A 214 6.54 34.39 5.26
N ARG A 215 6.45 33.20 5.86
CA ARG A 215 5.49 32.16 5.46
C ARG A 215 4.05 32.57 5.67
N GLU A 216 3.77 33.25 6.78
CA GLU A 216 2.42 33.76 7.09
C GLU A 216 2.06 35.02 6.31
N ASN A 217 3.04 35.86 5.98
CA ASN A 217 2.82 37.08 5.25
C ASN A 217 3.82 37.25 4.09
N PRO A 218 3.53 36.69 2.92
CA PRO A 218 4.42 36.72 1.75
C PRO A 218 4.76 38.13 1.25
N LYS A 219 4.04 39.16 1.70
CA LYS A 219 4.35 40.56 1.37
C LYS A 219 5.64 41.06 2.03
N LEU A 220 6.15 40.35 3.03
CA LEU A 220 7.43 40.66 3.68
C LEU A 220 8.62 40.17 2.84
N LEU A 221 8.41 39.32 1.85
CA LEU A 221 9.46 38.84 0.96
C LEU A 221 10.02 40.01 0.13
N GLY A 222 11.24 40.41 0.44
CA GLY A 222 11.97 41.51 -0.23
C GLY A 222 13.26 41.02 -0.89
N ALA A 223 14.01 41.93 -1.44
CA ALA A 223 15.28 41.63 -2.12
C ALA A 223 16.28 40.85 -1.23
N VAL A 224 16.28 41.13 0.08
CA VAL A 224 17.14 40.45 1.06
C VAL A 224 16.69 38.99 1.25
N SER A 225 15.38 38.74 1.34
CA SER A 225 14.80 37.38 1.45
C SER A 225 15.15 36.55 0.22
N TYR A 226 15.02 37.10 -0.98
CA TYR A 226 15.40 36.44 -2.22
C TYR A 226 16.88 36.08 -2.28
N THR A 227 17.76 36.90 -1.78
CA THR A 227 19.20 36.62 -1.73
C THR A 227 19.51 35.44 -0.80
N HIS A 228 18.82 35.38 0.34
CA HIS A 228 18.98 34.31 1.32
C HIS A 228 18.40 32.99 0.78
N LEU A 229 17.21 33.01 0.20
CA LEU A 229 16.53 31.83 -0.38
C LEU A 229 17.32 31.25 -1.55
N ARG A 230 17.91 32.07 -2.39
CA ARG A 230 18.73 31.64 -3.53
C ARG A 230 20.04 30.95 -3.12
N ALA A 231 20.53 31.16 -1.91
CA ALA A 231 21.72 30.45 -1.41
C ALA A 231 21.45 28.98 -1.05
N HIS A 232 20.20 28.54 -1.08
CA HIS A 232 19.77 27.16 -0.81
C HIS A 232 19.31 26.40 -2.06
N GLU A 233 19.40 26.98 -3.26
CA GLU A 233 19.30 26.29 -4.55
C GLU A 233 20.60 25.56 -4.89
#